data_73297e657d1757ea46989c28f191f52a
#
_entry.id   73297e657d1757ea46989c28f191f52a
#
_cell.length_a   1.000
_cell.length_b   1.000
_cell.length_c   1.000
_cell.angle_alpha   90.00
_cell.angle_beta   90.00
_cell.angle_gamma   90.00
#
_symmetry.space_group_name_H-M   'P 1'
#
loop_
_entity.id
_entity.type
_entity.pdbx_description
1 polymer ?
#
loop_
_entity_poly.entity_id
_entity_poly.type
_entity_poly.pdbx_seq_one_letter_code
_entity_poly.pdbx_strand_id
1 'polypeptide(L)'
;MKGFDPRFTDLPDYIIKITREIWEDRGLATLHHYYAPDIPVRMPSGLSVGNRATIDGTLATLAEFPDREILAEDVIWSGDEDAGFLSSHRIVTTATHTGNGVFGPATGRSFTVRAIADCAAKGNVIYDEWLIRDAGGIVRQLGMEPETFARDQIAREGGAVRPFHPDHDIAGGYLSRGNDNEWGARLADILTRIMDKDFTVIRAEYDRAVRTEHAGGQGGWSWGHAETAW
;
A
#
# COMPACT_ATOMS: atom_id res chain seq x y z
N MET A 1 17.97 -16.97 -2.36
CA MET A 1 17.09 -16.75 -3.54
C MET A 1 17.94 -16.36 -4.74
N LYS A 2 17.72 -17.00 -5.89
CA LYS A 2 18.47 -16.74 -7.12
C LYS A 2 18.28 -15.29 -7.61
N GLY A 3 19.37 -14.58 -7.85
CA GLY A 3 19.34 -13.18 -8.31
C GLY A 3 19.12 -12.15 -7.22
N PHE A 4 18.87 -12.56 -5.98
CA PHE A 4 18.81 -11.67 -4.84
C PHE A 4 20.17 -11.59 -4.11
N ASP A 5 20.38 -10.51 -3.37
CA ASP A 5 21.55 -10.37 -2.51
C ASP A 5 21.56 -11.53 -1.48
N PRO A 6 22.71 -12.20 -1.29
CA PRO A 6 22.83 -13.32 -0.34
C PRO A 6 22.47 -12.99 1.11
N ARG A 7 22.42 -11.73 1.48
CA ARG A 7 21.98 -11.28 2.81
C ARG A 7 20.50 -11.56 3.11
N PHE A 8 19.69 -11.82 2.08
CA PHE A 8 18.27 -12.12 2.21
C PHE A 8 18.02 -13.63 2.21
N THR A 9 17.40 -14.13 3.26
CA THR A 9 17.13 -15.56 3.45
C THR A 9 15.94 -16.05 2.63
N ASP A 10 14.90 -15.21 2.55
CA ASP A 10 13.66 -15.46 1.81
C ASP A 10 13.00 -14.13 1.39
N LEU A 11 11.86 -14.22 0.72
CA LEU A 11 11.16 -13.03 0.24
C LEU A 11 10.63 -12.13 1.37
N PRO A 12 10.00 -12.64 2.43
CA PRO A 12 9.65 -11.79 3.58
C PRO A 12 10.84 -11.04 4.17
N ASP A 13 11.96 -11.70 4.35
CA ASP A 13 13.19 -11.09 4.86
C ASP A 13 13.71 -9.97 3.93
N TYR A 14 13.64 -10.19 2.60
CA TYR A 14 13.93 -9.16 1.61
C TYR A 14 13.02 -7.94 1.78
N ILE A 15 11.71 -8.13 1.74
CA ILE A 15 10.71 -7.04 1.81
C ILE A 15 10.86 -6.24 3.12
N ILE A 16 10.99 -6.93 4.26
CA ILE A 16 11.10 -6.27 5.57
C ILE A 16 12.41 -5.50 5.69
N LYS A 17 13.53 -6.08 5.28
CA LYS A 17 14.85 -5.44 5.41
C LYS A 17 15.00 -4.23 4.50
N ILE A 18 14.55 -4.30 3.23
CA ILE A 18 14.63 -3.14 2.34
C ILE A 18 13.71 -2.01 2.79
N THR A 19 12.50 -2.34 3.32
CA THR A 19 11.59 -1.35 3.87
C THR A 19 12.25 -0.61 5.03
N ARG A 20 12.83 -1.35 5.98
CA ARG A 20 13.57 -0.77 7.11
C ARG A 20 14.74 0.10 6.65
N GLU A 21 15.58 -0.41 5.74
CA GLU A 21 16.73 0.31 5.22
C GLU A 21 16.33 1.67 4.61
N ILE A 22 15.24 1.70 3.85
CA ILE A 22 14.72 2.92 3.22
C ILE A 22 14.16 3.89 4.28
N TRP A 23 13.30 3.39 5.17
CA TRP A 23 12.48 4.25 6.03
C TRP A 23 13.08 4.53 7.41
N GLU A 24 13.53 3.52 8.15
CA GLU A 24 14.11 3.72 9.48
C GLU A 24 15.58 4.14 9.40
N ASP A 25 16.36 3.50 8.52
CA ASP A 25 17.79 3.79 8.36
C ASP A 25 18.05 4.97 7.42
N ARG A 26 16.99 5.55 6.82
CA ARG A 26 17.05 6.70 5.89
C ARG A 26 17.93 6.46 4.66
N GLY A 27 18.04 5.20 4.24
CA GLY A 27 18.84 4.78 3.09
C GLY A 27 18.18 5.06 1.74
N LEU A 28 17.71 6.29 1.48
CA LEU A 28 16.93 6.64 0.29
C LEU A 28 17.64 6.34 -1.03
N ALA A 29 18.97 6.41 -1.05
CA ALA A 29 19.74 6.07 -2.24
C ALA A 29 19.61 4.59 -2.63
N THR A 30 19.24 3.71 -1.70
CA THR A 30 19.06 2.29 -1.96
C THR A 30 17.83 2.00 -2.83
N LEU A 31 16.88 2.93 -2.91
CA LEU A 31 15.76 2.84 -3.85
C LEU A 31 16.22 2.66 -5.30
N HIS A 32 17.36 3.20 -5.69
CA HIS A 32 17.93 2.95 -7.01
C HIS A 32 18.37 1.50 -7.24
N HIS A 33 18.62 0.75 -6.17
CA HIS A 33 19.02 -0.65 -6.26
C HIS A 33 17.85 -1.61 -6.19
N TYR A 34 16.79 -1.23 -5.44
CA TYR A 34 15.65 -2.09 -5.18
C TYR A 34 14.44 -1.83 -6.07
N TYR A 35 14.37 -0.66 -6.69
CA TYR A 35 13.24 -0.27 -7.53
C TYR A 35 13.67 -0.12 -8.98
N ALA A 36 12.94 -0.76 -9.90
CA ALA A 36 13.19 -0.64 -11.32
C ALA A 36 13.18 0.85 -11.75
N PRO A 37 14.05 1.25 -12.71
CA PRO A 37 14.11 2.64 -13.16
C PRO A 37 12.77 3.20 -13.64
N ASP A 38 11.92 2.35 -14.19
CA ASP A 38 10.62 2.67 -14.80
C ASP A 38 9.43 2.10 -14.01
N ILE A 39 9.64 1.75 -12.76
CA ILE A 39 8.59 1.12 -11.92
C ILE A 39 7.31 1.96 -11.90
N PRO A 40 6.13 1.38 -12.17
CA PRO A 40 4.85 1.98 -11.87
C PRO A 40 4.48 1.75 -10.39
N VAL A 41 4.17 2.82 -9.66
CA VAL A 41 3.61 2.77 -8.32
C VAL A 41 2.18 3.31 -8.38
N ARG A 42 1.23 2.45 -8.10
CA ARG A 42 -0.20 2.75 -8.16
C ARG A 42 -0.74 3.06 -6.77
N MET A 43 -1.42 4.16 -6.66
CA MET A 43 -2.04 4.61 -5.40
C MET A 43 -3.48 5.09 -5.70
N PRO A 44 -4.37 5.12 -4.72
CA PRO A 44 -5.69 5.73 -4.90
C PRO A 44 -5.63 7.19 -5.39
N SER A 45 -4.55 7.89 -5.07
CA SER A 45 -4.29 9.28 -5.50
C SER A 45 -3.75 9.39 -6.95
N GLY A 46 -3.39 8.28 -7.59
CA GLY A 46 -2.87 8.28 -8.95
C GLY A 46 -1.72 7.32 -9.19
N LEU A 47 -1.10 7.47 -10.35
CA LEU A 47 0.03 6.69 -10.83
C LEU A 47 1.30 7.51 -10.78
N SER A 48 2.35 6.96 -10.18
CA SER A 48 3.73 7.45 -10.26
C SER A 48 4.56 6.49 -11.10
N VAL A 49 5.41 6.99 -11.98
CA VAL A 49 6.27 6.17 -12.84
C VAL A 49 7.73 6.55 -12.63
N GLY A 50 8.53 5.53 -12.38
CA GLY A 50 9.98 5.62 -12.21
C GLY A 50 10.43 5.73 -10.77
N ASN A 51 11.60 5.14 -10.47
CA ASN A 51 12.17 5.14 -9.13
C ASN A 51 12.54 6.54 -8.63
N ARG A 52 12.84 7.47 -9.53
CA ARG A 52 13.07 8.87 -9.16
C ARG A 52 11.84 9.52 -8.54
N ALA A 53 10.67 9.31 -9.13
CA ALA A 53 9.41 9.82 -8.57
C ALA A 53 9.10 9.20 -7.20
N THR A 54 9.43 7.92 -7.01
CA THR A 54 9.32 7.24 -5.72
C THR A 54 10.24 7.86 -4.67
N ILE A 55 11.50 8.17 -5.03
CA ILE A 55 12.46 8.83 -4.15
C ILE A 55 11.97 10.23 -3.76
N ASP A 56 11.53 11.02 -4.73
CA ASP A 56 11.03 12.38 -4.49
C ASP A 56 9.79 12.36 -3.58
N GLY A 57 8.86 11.42 -3.79
CA GLY A 57 7.70 11.21 -2.92
C GLY A 57 8.07 10.77 -1.49
N THR A 58 9.10 9.93 -1.35
CA THR A 58 9.61 9.51 -0.05
C THR A 58 10.27 10.67 0.69
N LEU A 59 11.08 11.48 0.00
CA LEU A 59 11.67 12.69 0.56
C LEU A 59 10.60 13.68 1.02
N ALA A 60 9.59 13.94 0.20
CA ALA A 60 8.47 14.81 0.56
C ALA A 60 7.73 14.30 1.81
N THR A 61 7.49 12.99 1.88
CA THR A 61 6.87 12.36 3.06
C THR A 61 7.73 12.54 4.32
N LEU A 62 9.04 12.34 4.22
CA LEU A 62 9.96 12.50 5.36
C LEU A 62 10.18 13.97 5.76
N ALA A 63 10.03 14.89 4.83
CA ALA A 63 10.03 16.33 5.16
C ALA A 63 8.78 16.73 5.96
N GLU A 64 7.64 16.15 5.65
CA GLU A 64 6.38 16.40 6.36
C GLU A 64 6.31 15.64 7.70
N PHE A 65 6.85 14.41 7.74
CA PHE A 65 6.84 13.47 8.87
C PHE A 65 8.25 12.93 9.17
N PRO A 66 9.15 13.72 9.76
CA PRO A 66 10.56 13.33 9.93
C PRO A 66 10.78 12.11 10.83
N ASP A 67 9.87 11.87 11.77
CA ASP A 67 9.89 10.76 12.73
C ASP A 67 9.13 9.51 12.25
N ARG A 68 8.75 9.47 10.97
CA ARG A 68 7.94 8.37 10.45
C ARG A 68 8.64 7.03 10.59
N GLU A 69 7.91 6.08 11.15
CA GLU A 69 8.25 4.66 11.23
C GLU A 69 7.29 3.82 10.40
N ILE A 70 7.83 2.77 9.79
CA ILE A 70 7.08 1.80 8.98
C ILE A 70 7.39 0.39 9.50
N LEU A 71 6.52 -0.13 10.36
CA LEU A 71 6.72 -1.38 11.06
C LEU A 71 5.97 -2.51 10.35
N ALA A 72 6.68 -3.57 10.00
CA ALA A 72 6.10 -4.75 9.38
C ALA A 72 5.20 -5.49 10.38
N GLU A 73 3.96 -5.79 9.97
CA GLU A 73 3.06 -6.68 10.71
C GLU A 73 3.02 -8.08 10.09
N ASP A 74 2.99 -8.16 8.75
CA ASP A 74 2.89 -9.43 8.04
C ASP A 74 3.31 -9.28 6.58
N VAL A 75 3.86 -10.36 5.99
CA VAL A 75 4.14 -10.47 4.55
C VAL A 75 3.57 -11.76 4.02
N ILE A 76 2.53 -11.66 3.21
CA ILE A 76 1.99 -12.78 2.44
C ILE A 76 2.65 -12.76 1.06
N TRP A 77 3.00 -13.91 0.52
CA TRP A 77 3.71 -13.97 -0.75
C TRP A 77 3.44 -15.24 -1.55
N SER A 78 3.77 -15.17 -2.84
CA SER A 78 3.71 -16.29 -3.79
C SER A 78 4.72 -16.11 -4.89
N GLY A 79 4.86 -17.14 -5.72
CA GLY A 79 5.79 -17.13 -6.85
C GLY A 79 7.07 -17.88 -6.55
N ASP A 80 8.02 -17.76 -7.46
CA ASP A 80 9.32 -18.42 -7.40
C ASP A 80 10.41 -17.57 -8.07
N GLU A 81 11.64 -18.09 -8.03
CA GLU A 81 12.82 -17.38 -8.56
C GLU A 81 12.82 -17.22 -10.09
N ASP A 82 12.14 -18.11 -10.82
CA ASP A 82 12.10 -18.08 -12.28
C ASP A 82 10.94 -17.22 -12.80
N ALA A 83 9.75 -17.34 -12.22
CA ALA A 83 8.58 -16.54 -12.58
C ALA A 83 8.63 -15.12 -11.99
N GLY A 84 9.27 -14.96 -10.83
CA GLY A 84 9.21 -13.78 -9.98
C GLY A 84 8.24 -13.98 -8.82
N PHE A 85 8.30 -13.06 -7.88
CA PHE A 85 7.53 -13.10 -6.64
C PHE A 85 6.48 -11.99 -6.63
N LEU A 86 5.35 -12.29 -6.01
CA LEU A 86 4.36 -11.30 -5.56
C LEU A 86 4.34 -11.30 -4.05
N SER A 87 4.29 -10.12 -3.44
CA SER A 87 4.13 -9.97 -2.00
C SER A 87 3.06 -8.95 -1.67
N SER A 88 2.36 -9.18 -0.56
CA SER A 88 1.47 -8.21 0.08
C SER A 88 2.00 -7.96 1.48
N HIS A 89 2.51 -6.75 1.71
CA HIS A 89 3.13 -6.34 2.97
C HIS A 89 2.16 -5.47 3.76
N ARG A 90 1.64 -6.01 4.86
CA ARG A 90 0.84 -5.24 5.81
C ARG A 90 1.75 -4.50 6.78
N ILE A 91 1.53 -3.21 6.89
CA ILE A 91 2.38 -2.26 7.59
C ILE A 91 1.53 -1.48 8.59
N VAL A 92 2.04 -1.28 9.81
CA VAL A 92 1.60 -0.20 10.67
C VAL A 92 2.60 0.95 10.59
N THR A 93 2.11 2.17 10.42
CA THR A 93 2.96 3.36 10.34
C THR A 93 2.50 4.42 11.33
N THR A 94 3.47 5.03 12.00
CA THR A 94 3.27 6.13 12.95
C THR A 94 4.11 7.32 12.53
N ALA A 95 3.62 8.52 12.80
CA ALA A 95 4.40 9.74 12.60
C ALA A 95 3.76 10.93 13.32
N THR A 96 4.55 12.00 13.48
CA THR A 96 4.10 13.31 13.95
C THR A 96 4.19 14.34 12.82
N HIS A 97 3.12 15.06 12.56
CA HIS A 97 3.02 16.08 11.52
C HIS A 97 3.73 17.36 11.96
N THR A 98 5.03 17.42 11.73
CA THR A 98 5.90 18.54 12.14
C THR A 98 6.44 19.37 10.97
N GLY A 99 6.34 18.86 9.73
CA GLY A 99 6.65 19.59 8.51
C GLY A 99 5.42 20.02 7.74
N ASN A 100 5.57 20.93 6.81
CA ASN A 100 4.51 21.31 5.87
C ASN A 100 4.57 20.37 4.67
N GLY A 101 3.41 19.97 4.13
CA GLY A 101 3.35 19.07 3.00
C GLY A 101 1.97 18.90 2.40
N VAL A 102 1.67 17.69 1.97
CA VAL A 102 0.38 17.34 1.36
C VAL A 102 -0.80 17.59 2.31
N PHE A 103 -0.60 17.35 3.62
CA PHE A 103 -1.62 17.60 4.63
C PHE A 103 -1.67 19.06 5.10
N GLY A 104 -0.92 19.96 4.48
CA GLY A 104 -0.91 21.39 4.77
C GLY A 104 0.15 21.78 5.80
N PRO A 105 -0.10 22.89 6.56
CA PRO A 105 0.81 23.33 7.61
C PRO A 105 0.89 22.33 8.76
N ALA A 106 2.08 22.21 9.36
CA ALA A 106 2.34 21.34 10.50
C ALA A 106 1.31 21.51 11.63
N THR A 107 0.67 20.43 12.05
CA THR A 107 -0.34 20.42 13.12
C THR A 107 0.23 20.06 14.48
N GLY A 108 1.43 19.47 14.54
CA GLY A 108 2.01 18.90 15.75
C GLY A 108 1.31 17.63 16.24
N ARG A 109 0.34 17.11 15.52
CA ARG A 109 -0.43 15.91 15.88
C ARG A 109 0.23 14.66 15.32
N SER A 110 0.06 13.54 16.02
CA SER A 110 0.53 12.23 15.59
C SER A 110 -0.61 11.40 15.03
N PHE A 111 -0.25 10.43 14.19
CA PHE A 111 -1.19 9.43 13.70
C PHE A 111 -0.59 8.02 13.79
N THR A 112 -1.46 7.03 13.79
CA THR A 112 -1.13 5.62 13.57
C THR A 112 -2.16 5.03 12.63
N VAL A 113 -1.71 4.54 11.46
CA VAL A 113 -2.57 3.91 10.45
C VAL A 113 -1.89 2.69 9.85
N ARG A 114 -2.68 1.88 9.15
CA ARG A 114 -2.14 0.79 8.33
C ARG A 114 -2.00 1.19 6.89
N ALA A 115 -1.07 0.50 6.24
CA ALA A 115 -0.89 0.52 4.80
C ALA A 115 -0.67 -0.90 4.28
N ILE A 116 -0.98 -1.12 3.02
CA ILE A 116 -0.65 -2.33 2.28
C ILE A 116 0.21 -1.93 1.10
N ALA A 117 1.35 -2.61 0.94
CA ALA A 117 2.20 -2.52 -0.23
C ALA A 117 2.26 -3.88 -0.92
N ASP A 118 1.65 -3.97 -2.09
CA ASP A 118 1.71 -5.14 -2.95
C ASP A 118 2.82 -4.94 -3.97
N CYS A 119 3.83 -5.81 -3.94
CA CYS A 119 5.01 -5.68 -4.78
C CYS A 119 5.21 -6.90 -5.66
N ALA A 120 5.61 -6.67 -6.90
CA ALA A 120 6.18 -7.68 -7.77
C ALA A 120 7.70 -7.53 -7.81
N ALA A 121 8.44 -8.59 -7.48
CA ALA A 121 9.89 -8.58 -7.35
C ALA A 121 10.56 -9.72 -8.13
N LYS A 122 11.70 -9.45 -8.73
CA LYS A 122 12.54 -10.44 -9.38
C LYS A 122 14.00 -9.99 -9.37
N GLY A 123 14.91 -10.90 -9.03
CA GLY A 123 16.34 -10.61 -9.09
C GLY A 123 16.76 -9.37 -8.29
N ASN A 124 16.30 -9.26 -7.07
CA ASN A 124 16.58 -8.14 -6.14
C ASN A 124 15.90 -6.80 -6.49
N VAL A 125 15.00 -6.79 -7.47
CA VAL A 125 14.35 -5.57 -7.96
C VAL A 125 12.83 -5.68 -7.89
N ILE A 126 12.20 -4.70 -7.26
CA ILE A 126 10.74 -4.47 -7.32
C ILE A 126 10.47 -3.73 -8.63
N TYR A 127 9.63 -4.29 -9.49
CA TYR A 127 9.32 -3.76 -10.80
C TYR A 127 7.88 -3.32 -10.98
N ASP A 128 7.02 -3.55 -9.97
CA ASP A 128 5.63 -3.12 -9.95
C ASP A 128 5.18 -2.98 -8.50
N GLU A 129 4.40 -1.96 -8.17
CA GLU A 129 3.90 -1.73 -6.81
C GLU A 129 2.48 -1.17 -6.80
N TRP A 130 1.64 -1.71 -5.92
CA TRP A 130 0.40 -1.09 -5.45
C TRP A 130 0.55 -0.67 -4.01
N LEU A 131 0.22 0.58 -3.71
CA LEU A 131 0.36 1.12 -2.37
C LEU A 131 -0.96 1.76 -1.90
N ILE A 132 -1.58 1.12 -0.92
CA ILE A 132 -2.81 1.60 -0.29
C ILE A 132 -2.48 2.12 1.10
N ARG A 133 -2.81 3.37 1.37
CA ARG A 133 -2.64 4.02 2.67
C ARG A 133 -3.99 4.53 3.15
N ASP A 134 -4.22 4.49 4.46
CA ASP A 134 -5.41 5.11 5.05
C ASP A 134 -5.25 6.63 5.17
N ALA A 135 -5.31 7.32 4.02
CA ALA A 135 -5.22 8.78 3.97
C ALA A 135 -6.34 9.47 4.77
N GLY A 136 -7.56 8.92 4.74
CA GLY A 136 -8.68 9.44 5.51
C GLY A 136 -8.47 9.32 7.02
N GLY A 137 -7.88 8.21 7.47
CA GLY A 137 -7.50 8.01 8.87
C GLY A 137 -6.42 9.00 9.32
N ILE A 138 -5.42 9.28 8.48
CA ILE A 138 -4.41 10.31 8.74
C ILE A 138 -5.09 11.68 8.89
N VAL A 139 -5.89 12.09 7.91
CA VAL A 139 -6.59 13.37 7.89
C VAL A 139 -7.38 13.61 9.19
N ARG A 140 -8.15 12.60 9.63
CA ARG A 140 -8.92 12.67 10.89
C ARG A 140 -8.04 12.80 12.12
N GLN A 141 -6.98 12.02 12.21
CA GLN A 141 -6.06 12.04 13.36
C GLN A 141 -5.28 13.36 13.42
N LEU A 142 -4.98 13.96 12.28
CA LEU A 142 -4.42 15.31 12.21
C LEU A 142 -5.43 16.42 12.53
N GLY A 143 -6.71 16.06 12.76
CA GLY A 143 -7.77 16.95 13.17
C GLY A 143 -8.44 17.71 12.05
N MET A 144 -8.36 17.18 10.85
CA MET A 144 -9.02 17.73 9.67
C MET A 144 -10.28 16.91 9.32
N GLU A 145 -11.18 17.54 8.58
CA GLU A 145 -12.39 16.89 8.10
C GLU A 145 -12.12 16.34 6.67
N PRO A 146 -12.34 15.03 6.40
CA PRO A 146 -11.95 14.41 5.13
C PRO A 146 -12.56 15.02 3.87
N GLU A 147 -13.84 15.40 3.89
CA GLU A 147 -14.46 16.02 2.72
C GLU A 147 -13.88 17.40 2.40
N THR A 148 -13.62 18.18 3.44
CA THR A 148 -13.00 19.51 3.30
C THR A 148 -11.58 19.36 2.76
N PHE A 149 -10.80 18.43 3.33
CA PHE A 149 -9.46 18.12 2.85
C PHE A 149 -9.46 17.70 1.37
N ALA A 150 -10.35 16.79 0.99
CA ALA A 150 -10.46 16.31 -0.40
C ALA A 150 -10.85 17.45 -1.37
N ARG A 151 -11.79 18.30 -0.98
CA ARG A 151 -12.19 19.47 -1.78
C ARG A 151 -11.04 20.45 -2.00
N ASP A 152 -10.30 20.74 -0.93
CA ASP A 152 -9.15 21.63 -0.97
C ASP A 152 -8.01 21.02 -1.79
N GLN A 153 -7.80 19.70 -1.73
CA GLN A 153 -6.83 18.98 -2.55
C GLN A 153 -7.19 19.09 -4.03
N ILE A 154 -8.44 18.81 -4.40
CA ILE A 154 -8.93 18.95 -5.78
C ILE A 154 -8.74 20.38 -6.29
N ALA A 155 -9.03 21.38 -5.46
CA ALA A 155 -8.84 22.80 -5.85
C ALA A 155 -7.35 23.13 -6.08
N ARG A 156 -6.44 22.63 -5.25
CA ARG A 156 -4.99 22.79 -5.43
C ARG A 156 -4.46 22.12 -6.68
N GLU A 157 -5.05 21.01 -7.09
CA GLU A 157 -4.70 20.26 -8.31
C GLU A 157 -5.32 20.85 -9.58
N GLY A 158 -6.07 21.94 -9.48
CA GLY A 158 -6.67 22.64 -10.62
C GLY A 158 -8.03 22.10 -11.04
N GLY A 159 -8.68 21.31 -10.22
CA GLY A 159 -9.99 20.71 -10.44
C GLY A 159 -9.97 19.18 -10.38
N ALA A 160 -11.14 18.57 -10.54
CA ALA A 160 -11.26 17.13 -10.55
C ALA A 160 -10.54 16.52 -11.76
N VAL A 161 -9.66 15.55 -11.50
CA VAL A 161 -8.98 14.76 -12.54
C VAL A 161 -9.65 13.40 -12.66
N ARG A 162 -9.48 12.77 -13.83
CA ARG A 162 -9.95 11.40 -14.02
C ARG A 162 -9.23 10.46 -13.05
N PRO A 163 -9.96 9.63 -12.31
CA PRO A 163 -9.33 8.62 -11.46
C PRO A 163 -8.42 7.69 -12.27
N PHE A 164 -7.36 7.22 -11.66
CA PHE A 164 -6.53 6.15 -12.20
C PHE A 164 -7.39 4.91 -12.47
N HIS A 165 -7.19 4.28 -13.62
CA HIS A 165 -7.88 3.05 -14.00
C HIS A 165 -6.87 2.04 -14.56
N PRO A 166 -6.73 0.84 -13.96
CA PRO A 166 -5.68 -0.12 -14.34
C PRO A 166 -5.69 -0.48 -15.81
N ASP A 167 -6.87 -0.63 -16.44
CA ASP A 167 -6.98 -1.06 -17.83
C ASP A 167 -6.62 0.03 -18.85
N HIS A 168 -6.56 1.29 -18.43
CA HIS A 168 -6.38 2.42 -19.34
C HIS A 168 -5.10 3.21 -19.08
N ASP A 169 -4.58 3.17 -17.89
CA ASP A 169 -3.52 4.08 -17.44
C ASP A 169 -2.14 3.43 -17.40
N ILE A 170 -2.07 2.11 -17.55
CA ILE A 170 -0.82 1.37 -17.65
C ILE A 170 -0.89 0.42 -18.85
N ALA A 171 0.08 0.53 -19.74
CA ALA A 171 0.27 -0.43 -20.81
C ALA A 171 0.82 -1.74 -20.22
N GLY A 172 0.01 -2.80 -20.28
CA GLY A 172 0.34 -4.11 -19.78
C GLY A 172 -0.11 -4.33 -18.32
N GLY A 173 -0.54 -5.55 -18.05
CA GLY A 173 -0.86 -6.01 -16.69
C GLY A 173 0.39 -6.36 -15.91
N TYR A 174 0.20 -6.96 -14.74
CA TYR A 174 1.28 -7.58 -13.98
C TYR A 174 2.10 -8.52 -14.86
N LEU A 175 3.41 -8.34 -14.88
CA LEU A 175 4.31 -9.22 -15.62
C LEU A 175 4.44 -10.58 -14.94
N SER A 176 4.22 -10.65 -13.63
CA SER A 176 4.17 -11.89 -12.87
C SER A 176 2.78 -12.51 -12.98
N ARG A 177 2.75 -13.82 -13.08
CA ARG A 177 1.50 -14.58 -12.97
C ARG A 177 0.99 -14.45 -11.55
N GLY A 178 -0.28 -14.06 -11.42
CA GLY A 178 -0.98 -14.15 -10.14
C GLY A 178 -1.09 -15.59 -9.66
N ASN A 179 -1.61 -15.77 -8.46
CA ASN A 179 -1.93 -17.08 -7.94
C ASN A 179 -3.10 -17.67 -8.73
N ASP A 180 -2.80 -18.59 -9.61
CA ASP A 180 -3.76 -19.45 -10.30
C ASP A 180 -4.05 -20.74 -9.51
N ASN A 181 -3.76 -20.73 -8.20
CA ASN A 181 -4.08 -21.83 -7.29
C ASN A 181 -5.51 -21.70 -6.71
N GLU A 182 -5.94 -22.75 -6.02
CA GLU A 182 -7.30 -22.83 -5.44
C GLU A 182 -7.63 -21.67 -4.47
N TRP A 183 -6.64 -21.19 -3.71
CA TRP A 183 -6.82 -20.09 -2.76
C TRP A 183 -7.02 -18.74 -3.44
N GLY A 184 -6.25 -18.49 -4.50
CA GLY A 184 -6.45 -17.29 -5.32
C GLY A 184 -7.81 -17.28 -6.01
N ALA A 185 -8.22 -18.41 -6.57
CA ALA A 185 -9.54 -18.57 -7.17
C ALA A 185 -10.66 -18.37 -6.15
N ARG A 186 -10.51 -18.92 -4.94
CA ARG A 186 -11.49 -18.75 -3.83
C ARG A 186 -11.58 -17.28 -3.39
N LEU A 187 -10.44 -16.58 -3.23
CA LEU A 187 -10.45 -15.15 -2.89
C LEU A 187 -11.14 -14.32 -3.98
N ALA A 188 -10.86 -14.60 -5.25
CA ALA A 188 -11.51 -13.93 -6.38
C ALA A 188 -13.04 -14.15 -6.37
N ASP A 189 -13.51 -15.37 -6.07
CA ASP A 189 -14.94 -15.66 -5.94
C ASP A 189 -15.58 -14.87 -4.77
N ILE A 190 -14.91 -14.86 -3.60
CA ILE A 190 -15.36 -14.08 -2.43
C ILE A 190 -15.54 -12.60 -2.79
N LEU A 191 -14.52 -12.00 -3.41
CA LEU A 191 -14.56 -10.58 -3.76
C LEU A 191 -15.64 -10.30 -4.82
N THR A 192 -15.76 -11.16 -5.83
CA THR A 192 -16.80 -11.03 -6.87
C THR A 192 -18.20 -11.07 -6.25
N ARG A 193 -18.46 -12.04 -5.37
CA ARG A 193 -19.74 -12.14 -4.69
C ARG A 193 -20.07 -10.94 -3.81
N ILE A 194 -19.07 -10.40 -3.09
CA ILE A 194 -19.25 -9.16 -2.31
C ILE A 194 -19.60 -7.99 -3.25
N MET A 195 -18.93 -7.85 -4.38
CA MET A 195 -19.22 -6.80 -5.37
C MET A 195 -20.62 -6.95 -5.96
N ASP A 196 -21.10 -8.19 -6.11
CA ASP A 196 -22.46 -8.51 -6.56
C ASP A 196 -23.50 -8.40 -5.42
N LYS A 197 -23.09 -7.93 -4.24
CA LYS A 197 -23.93 -7.78 -3.02
C LYS A 197 -24.44 -9.09 -2.44
N ASP A 198 -23.79 -10.21 -2.74
CA ASP A 198 -24.03 -11.49 -2.05
C ASP A 198 -23.18 -11.57 -0.77
N PHE A 199 -23.66 -10.95 0.28
CA PHE A 199 -22.98 -10.93 1.58
C PHE A 199 -23.06 -12.26 2.36
N THR A 200 -23.79 -13.26 1.87
CA THR A 200 -23.80 -14.59 2.49
C THR A 200 -22.42 -15.24 2.49
N VAL A 201 -21.56 -14.84 1.54
CA VAL A 201 -20.18 -15.29 1.45
C VAL A 201 -19.36 -14.96 2.70
N ILE A 202 -19.65 -13.85 3.39
CA ILE A 202 -18.92 -13.45 4.59
C ILE A 202 -19.03 -14.51 5.68
N ARG A 203 -20.24 -15.02 5.93
CA ARG A 203 -20.44 -16.07 6.93
C ARG A 203 -19.94 -17.44 6.50
N ALA A 204 -19.90 -17.70 5.21
CA ALA A 204 -19.42 -18.97 4.66
C ALA A 204 -17.90 -19.07 4.66
N GLU A 205 -17.20 -17.97 4.40
CA GLU A 205 -15.79 -17.96 4.07
C GLU A 205 -14.90 -17.30 5.13
N TYR A 206 -15.43 -16.35 5.90
CA TYR A 206 -14.66 -15.62 6.90
C TYR A 206 -14.78 -16.30 8.27
N ASP A 207 -13.69 -16.23 9.03
CA ASP A 207 -13.73 -16.62 10.45
C ASP A 207 -14.72 -15.74 11.21
N ARG A 208 -15.38 -16.32 12.23
CA ARG A 208 -16.36 -15.60 13.06
C ARG A 208 -15.76 -14.38 13.75
N ALA A 209 -14.48 -14.44 14.09
CA ALA A 209 -13.73 -13.37 14.74
C ALA A 209 -12.97 -12.52 13.74
N VAL A 210 -13.35 -12.51 12.45
CA VAL A 210 -12.67 -11.71 11.43
C VAL A 210 -12.58 -10.25 11.84
N ARG A 211 -11.42 -9.68 11.62
CA ARG A 211 -11.22 -8.24 11.71
C ARG A 211 -11.17 -7.66 10.30
N THR A 212 -12.01 -6.68 10.05
CA THR A 212 -11.98 -5.88 8.82
C THR A 212 -11.51 -4.48 9.13
N GLU A 213 -10.70 -3.92 8.26
CA GLU A 213 -10.25 -2.53 8.32
C GLU A 213 -10.48 -1.88 6.96
N HIS A 214 -11.12 -0.71 6.99
CA HIS A 214 -11.41 0.09 5.81
C HIS A 214 -10.76 1.46 5.96
N ALA A 215 -10.47 2.09 4.82
CA ALA A 215 -9.94 3.44 4.78
C ALA A 215 -10.85 4.42 5.54
N GLY A 216 -10.25 5.45 6.13
CA GLY A 216 -10.94 6.42 6.96
C GLY A 216 -10.97 6.07 8.45
N GLY A 217 -10.13 5.13 8.88
CA GLY A 217 -10.03 4.70 10.29
C GLY A 217 -11.22 3.87 10.75
N GLN A 218 -11.94 3.25 9.82
CA GLN A 218 -13.05 2.36 10.13
C GLN A 218 -12.56 0.93 10.24
N GLY A 219 -12.85 0.29 11.34
CA GLY A 219 -12.49 -1.09 11.57
C GLY A 219 -13.34 -1.74 12.63
N GLY A 220 -13.44 -3.05 12.62
CA GLY A 220 -14.19 -3.78 13.62
C GLY A 220 -14.04 -5.29 13.51
N TRP A 221 -14.63 -5.97 14.47
CA TRP A 221 -14.55 -7.39 14.64
C TRP A 221 -15.89 -8.04 14.36
N SER A 222 -15.87 -9.27 13.91
CA SER A 222 -16.99 -10.15 13.68
C SER A 222 -17.70 -10.01 12.34
N TRP A 223 -18.47 -11.02 12.01
CA TRP A 223 -19.29 -11.05 10.79
C TRP A 223 -20.22 -9.85 10.65
N GLY A 224 -20.89 -9.45 11.75
CA GLY A 224 -21.82 -8.33 11.70
C GLY A 224 -21.16 -7.04 11.27
N HIS A 225 -19.92 -6.77 11.70
CA HIS A 225 -19.17 -5.63 11.22
C HIS A 225 -18.76 -5.80 9.75
N ALA A 226 -18.26 -6.97 9.36
CA ALA A 226 -17.91 -7.25 7.97
C ALA A 226 -19.10 -7.09 7.02
N GLU A 227 -20.30 -7.56 7.42
CA GLU A 227 -21.53 -7.43 6.63
C GLU A 227 -22.02 -5.98 6.48
N THR A 228 -21.70 -5.10 7.43
CA THR A 228 -22.13 -3.69 7.41
C THR A 228 -21.10 -2.75 6.81
N ALA A 229 -19.86 -3.21 6.59
CA ALA A 229 -18.77 -2.39 6.10
C ALA A 229 -18.72 -2.31 4.56
N TRP A 230 -19.45 -3.16 3.87
CA TRP A 230 -19.59 -3.22 2.41
C TRP A 230 -20.96 -2.68 1.99
#